data_8bd10f6af09921001795956d0b871293
#
_entry.id   8bd10f6af09921001795956d0b871293
#
_cell.length_a   1.000
_cell.length_b   1.000
_cell.length_c   1.000
_cell.angle_alpha   90.00
_cell.angle_beta   90.00
_cell.angle_gamma   90.00
#
_symmetry.space_group_name_H-M   'P 1'
#
loop_
_entity.id
_entity.type
_entity.pdbx_description
1 polymer ?
#
loop_
_entity_poly.entity_id
_entity_poly.type
_entity_poly.pdbx_seq_one_letter_code
_entity_poly.pdbx_strand_id
1 'polypeptide(L)'
;MHYNVIIIGGGPGGIFSAYELTKDRSDLRVAVFEAGHSLEKRHCPIDGDKVKSCIRCKSCSIMSGFGGAGAFSDGKYNITNDFGGTLHEYIGKKQALDLMHYVDEINMAYGGEGTKLYSTAGTKFKKLCIQNKLNLLDASVRHLGTDVNLVVLSNLYDLLKDKVDFYFDSPVTTIAREGEGYRVTVGETDYTCDKCIVSVGRVGSKWMEGVCQELKIPTKSNRVDIGVRVEIPAVVFSHLTDELYESKIVYRTEKFEDNVRTFCMNPNGIVVNENTNGIVTVNGHSYEDKSLQTENTNFALLVAKHFSEPFKESNGYGESIARLSNMLGGGVIVQRFGDLVRGRRSTVKRIEEGLVTPTLAATPGDLSLVLPKRILDGIIEMIYALDKIAPGTANDDTLLYGVEVKFYNMEVALDEHLETAHRGLYVIGDGSGITHSLSHASASGVFVARDILAQNAG
;
A
#
# COMPACT_ATOMS: atom_id res chain seq x y z
N MET A 1 27.13 20.41 -5.95
CA MET A 1 26.99 19.79 -7.28
C MET A 1 25.60 20.12 -7.79
N HIS A 2 25.44 20.44 -9.09
CA HIS A 2 24.16 20.88 -9.66
C HIS A 2 23.58 19.83 -10.60
N TYR A 3 22.25 19.62 -10.54
CA TYR A 3 21.46 18.71 -11.40
C TYR A 3 20.31 19.46 -12.05
N ASN A 4 19.84 18.98 -13.20
CA ASN A 4 18.59 19.49 -13.77
C ASN A 4 17.41 19.00 -12.93
N VAL A 5 17.42 17.73 -12.53
CA VAL A 5 16.37 17.15 -11.68
C VAL A 5 16.99 16.35 -10.54
N ILE A 6 16.55 16.61 -9.33
CA ILE A 6 16.80 15.75 -8.17
C ILE A 6 15.50 15.01 -7.82
N ILE A 7 15.59 13.69 -7.67
CA ILE A 7 14.52 12.82 -7.22
C ILE A 7 14.86 12.32 -5.82
N ILE A 8 13.95 12.50 -4.86
CA ILE A 8 14.10 12.06 -3.48
C ILE A 8 13.21 10.86 -3.24
N GLY A 9 13.81 9.68 -3.12
CA GLY A 9 13.17 8.38 -2.97
C GLY A 9 13.32 7.49 -4.21
N GLY A 10 13.95 6.34 -4.02
CA GLY A 10 14.20 5.30 -5.02
C GLY A 10 13.09 4.25 -5.10
N GLY A 11 11.85 4.58 -4.70
CA GLY A 11 10.67 3.74 -4.86
C GLY A 11 10.10 3.79 -6.29
N PRO A 12 8.95 3.12 -6.56
CA PRO A 12 8.36 3.04 -7.89
C PRO A 12 8.19 4.40 -8.58
N GLY A 13 7.66 5.40 -7.87
CA GLY A 13 7.52 6.74 -8.43
C GLY A 13 8.84 7.35 -8.88
N GLY A 14 9.90 7.27 -8.05
CA GLY A 14 11.22 7.79 -8.38
C GLY A 14 11.90 7.05 -9.52
N ILE A 15 11.81 5.70 -9.54
CA ILE A 15 12.37 4.87 -10.63
C ILE A 15 11.74 5.20 -11.96
N PHE A 16 10.41 5.27 -12.03
CA PHE A 16 9.70 5.57 -13.28
C PHE A 16 9.84 7.03 -13.69
N SER A 17 10.04 7.97 -12.75
CA SER A 17 10.45 9.35 -13.07
C SER A 17 11.83 9.38 -13.72
N ALA A 18 12.81 8.69 -13.11
CA ALA A 18 14.16 8.61 -13.64
C ALA A 18 14.20 7.96 -15.03
N TYR A 19 13.45 6.86 -15.21
CA TYR A 19 13.32 6.18 -16.51
C TYR A 19 12.78 7.13 -17.59
N GLU A 20 11.66 7.76 -17.33
CA GLU A 20 10.99 8.61 -18.32
C GLU A 20 11.80 9.87 -18.66
N LEU A 21 12.49 10.47 -17.69
CA LEU A 21 13.38 11.62 -17.90
C LEU A 21 14.59 11.28 -18.76
N THR A 22 15.11 10.05 -18.68
CA THR A 22 16.42 9.71 -19.29
C THR A 22 16.35 8.71 -20.44
N LYS A 23 15.18 8.12 -20.73
CA LYS A 23 15.06 7.09 -21.78
C LYS A 23 15.54 7.58 -23.15
N ASP A 24 15.17 8.81 -23.55
CA ASP A 24 15.47 9.42 -24.85
C ASP A 24 16.35 10.69 -24.74
N ARG A 25 16.90 10.97 -23.54
CA ARG A 25 17.67 12.18 -23.25
C ARG A 25 18.99 11.82 -22.55
N SER A 26 20.08 12.30 -23.10
CA SER A 26 21.43 12.17 -22.53
C SER A 26 22.00 13.47 -22.00
N ASP A 27 21.32 14.58 -22.25
CA ASP A 27 21.71 15.93 -21.86
C ASP A 27 21.23 16.35 -20.46
N LEU A 28 20.28 15.59 -19.88
CA LEU A 28 19.77 15.86 -18.54
C LEU A 28 20.61 15.18 -17.47
N ARG A 29 21.07 15.97 -16.50
CA ARG A 29 21.69 15.44 -15.29
C ARG A 29 20.63 15.19 -14.24
N VAL A 30 20.40 13.92 -13.95
CA VAL A 30 19.40 13.45 -12.97
C VAL A 30 20.10 12.74 -11.83
N ALA A 31 19.71 13.05 -10.59
CA ALA A 31 20.14 12.32 -9.40
C ALA A 31 18.96 11.73 -8.66
N VAL A 32 19.14 10.55 -8.06
CA VAL A 32 18.19 9.90 -7.15
C VAL A 32 18.86 9.73 -5.79
N PHE A 33 18.28 10.33 -4.76
CA PHE A 33 18.69 10.15 -3.37
C PHE A 33 17.74 9.18 -2.67
N GLU A 34 18.28 8.06 -2.23
CA GLU A 34 17.53 7.01 -1.51
C GLU A 34 18.12 6.83 -0.10
N ALA A 35 17.23 6.86 0.89
CA ALA A 35 17.62 6.73 2.30
C ALA A 35 18.10 5.32 2.68
N GLY A 36 17.68 4.32 1.92
CA GLY A 36 18.05 2.92 2.13
C GLY A 36 19.08 2.42 1.14
N HIS A 37 19.29 1.10 1.16
CA HIS A 37 20.35 0.43 0.41
C HIS A 37 20.02 0.26 -1.09
N SER A 38 21.08 0.03 -1.90
CA SER A 38 20.94 -0.51 -3.25
C SER A 38 20.26 -1.89 -3.22
N LEU A 39 19.65 -2.30 -4.34
CA LEU A 39 18.88 -3.56 -4.40
C LEU A 39 19.69 -4.78 -3.90
N GLU A 40 20.93 -4.89 -4.29
CA GLU A 40 21.83 -5.98 -3.92
C GLU A 40 22.13 -6.05 -2.41
N LYS A 41 22.13 -4.90 -1.73
CA LYS A 41 22.42 -4.79 -0.29
C LYS A 41 21.16 -4.88 0.58
N ARG A 42 20.00 -4.95 -0.03
CA ARG A 42 18.73 -5.06 0.71
C ARG A 42 18.55 -6.48 1.21
N HIS A 43 18.84 -6.69 2.47
CA HIS A 43 18.68 -7.98 3.15
C HIS A 43 18.08 -7.77 4.54
N CYS A 44 16.98 -8.47 4.83
CA CYS A 44 16.43 -8.50 6.18
C CYS A 44 17.21 -9.52 7.03
N PRO A 45 17.71 -9.16 8.21
CA PRO A 45 18.46 -10.08 9.06
C PRO A 45 17.61 -11.19 9.69
N ILE A 46 16.29 -11.14 9.58
CA ILE A 46 15.41 -12.22 10.06
C ILE A 46 15.62 -13.44 9.17
N ASP A 47 16.17 -14.51 9.75
CA ASP A 47 16.45 -15.78 9.08
C ASP A 47 15.59 -16.95 9.61
N GLY A 48 14.76 -16.69 10.63
CA GLY A 48 13.90 -17.68 11.28
C GLY A 48 14.64 -18.61 12.24
N ASP A 49 15.97 -18.61 12.24
CA ASP A 49 16.82 -19.46 13.08
C ASP A 49 17.55 -18.65 14.16
N LYS A 50 18.52 -17.84 13.78
CA LYS A 50 19.29 -16.99 14.71
C LYS A 50 18.55 -15.71 15.07
N VAL A 51 17.94 -15.08 14.09
CA VAL A 51 17.14 -13.86 14.25
C VAL A 51 15.69 -14.16 13.93
N LYS A 52 14.90 -14.42 14.97
CA LYS A 52 13.48 -14.83 14.87
C LYS A 52 12.49 -13.67 14.83
N SER A 53 12.93 -12.46 15.20
CA SER A 53 12.06 -11.29 15.29
C SER A 53 12.77 -10.02 14.81
N CYS A 54 11.99 -8.97 14.49
CA CYS A 54 12.52 -7.72 13.99
C CYS A 54 13.47 -7.05 14.98
N ILE A 55 14.70 -6.80 14.56
CA ILE A 55 15.77 -6.15 15.36
C ILE A 55 15.74 -4.61 15.27
N ARG A 56 14.76 -4.04 14.57
CA ARG A 56 14.56 -2.58 14.38
C ARG A 56 15.80 -1.90 13.78
N CYS A 57 16.23 -2.36 12.62
CA CYS A 57 17.34 -1.77 11.87
C CYS A 57 17.17 -0.27 11.69
N LYS A 58 18.25 0.50 11.70
CA LYS A 58 18.25 1.96 11.47
C LYS A 58 17.64 2.33 10.11
N SER A 59 17.94 1.54 9.08
CA SER A 59 17.25 1.54 7.79
C SER A 59 16.67 0.16 7.56
N CYS A 60 15.35 0.06 7.40
CA CYS A 60 14.67 -1.22 7.21
C CYS A 60 14.81 -1.67 5.75
N SER A 61 15.57 -2.72 5.49
CA SER A 61 15.80 -3.24 4.14
C SER A 61 14.53 -3.72 3.43
N ILE A 62 13.46 -4.02 4.15
CA ILE A 62 12.15 -4.36 3.55
C ILE A 62 11.41 -3.10 3.09
N MET A 63 11.46 -2.02 3.87
CA MET A 63 10.67 -0.82 3.64
C MET A 63 11.38 0.26 2.85
N SER A 64 12.72 0.32 2.90
CA SER A 64 13.54 1.37 2.30
C SER A 64 14.64 0.77 1.42
N GLY A 65 15.07 1.52 0.41
CA GLY A 65 16.06 1.14 -0.58
C GLY A 65 15.49 1.14 -2.00
N PHE A 66 16.29 0.81 -2.99
CA PHE A 66 15.87 0.77 -4.39
C PHE A 66 14.64 -0.14 -4.59
N GLY A 67 13.62 0.37 -5.24
CA GLY A 67 12.30 -0.28 -5.37
C GLY A 67 11.33 0.00 -4.22
N GLY A 68 11.78 0.70 -3.15
CA GLY A 68 10.95 1.02 -1.99
C GLY A 68 10.38 -0.22 -1.29
N ALA A 69 9.27 -0.07 -0.56
CA ALA A 69 8.55 -1.19 0.05
C ALA A 69 7.98 -2.17 -1.00
N GLY A 70 7.82 -1.69 -2.25
CA GLY A 70 7.33 -2.50 -3.36
C GLY A 70 8.25 -3.63 -3.79
N ALA A 71 9.57 -3.51 -3.58
CA ALA A 71 10.55 -4.49 -4.04
C ALA A 71 10.34 -5.89 -3.43
N PHE A 72 9.92 -5.95 -2.17
CA PHE A 72 9.67 -7.21 -1.45
C PHE A 72 8.17 -7.49 -1.23
N SER A 73 7.31 -6.78 -1.96
CA SER A 73 5.90 -7.09 -2.02
C SER A 73 5.64 -8.24 -3.01
N ASP A 74 4.40 -8.68 -3.10
CA ASP A 74 3.96 -9.65 -4.10
C ASP A 74 3.85 -9.09 -5.53
N GLY A 75 4.33 -7.86 -5.77
CA GLY A 75 4.40 -7.27 -7.11
C GLY A 75 3.03 -7.11 -7.78
N LYS A 76 2.01 -6.70 -7.03
CA LYS A 76 0.67 -6.42 -7.59
C LYS A 76 0.60 -5.02 -8.18
N TYR A 77 0.52 -4.95 -9.49
CA TYR A 77 0.25 -3.72 -10.23
C TYR A 77 -1.24 -3.63 -10.57
N ASN A 78 -1.96 -2.77 -9.85
CA ASN A 78 -3.39 -2.56 -10.03
C ASN A 78 -3.64 -1.46 -11.07
N ILE A 79 -4.24 -1.80 -12.20
CA ILE A 79 -4.59 -0.88 -13.28
C ILE A 79 -6.07 -0.52 -13.10
N THR A 80 -6.33 0.56 -12.38
CA THR A 80 -7.68 1.00 -12.02
C THR A 80 -7.69 2.41 -11.46
N ASN A 81 -8.81 3.10 -11.57
CA ASN A 81 -9.08 4.36 -10.86
C ASN A 81 -9.94 4.16 -9.58
N ASP A 82 -10.40 2.96 -9.32
CA ASP A 82 -11.37 2.71 -8.23
C ASP A 82 -10.70 2.54 -6.87
N PHE A 83 -9.39 2.23 -6.87
CA PHE A 83 -8.58 2.11 -5.66
C PHE A 83 -7.08 2.25 -5.95
N GLY A 84 -6.27 2.41 -4.90
CA GLY A 84 -4.81 2.54 -5.02
C GLY A 84 -4.32 3.98 -5.17
N GLY A 85 -5.23 4.95 -5.20
CA GLY A 85 -4.91 6.37 -5.25
C GLY A 85 -5.99 7.20 -5.91
N THR A 86 -5.81 8.51 -5.87
CA THR A 86 -6.69 9.52 -6.46
C THR A 86 -6.03 10.28 -7.61
N LEU A 87 -4.99 9.72 -8.22
CA LEU A 87 -4.26 10.33 -9.33
C LEU A 87 -5.20 10.86 -10.44
N HIS A 88 -6.27 10.11 -10.72
CA HIS A 88 -7.27 10.48 -11.73
C HIS A 88 -8.05 11.77 -11.43
N GLU A 89 -8.09 12.23 -10.19
CA GLU A 89 -8.72 13.50 -9.82
C GLU A 89 -7.88 14.70 -10.26
N TYR A 90 -6.57 14.51 -10.42
CA TYR A 90 -5.61 15.53 -10.87
C TYR A 90 -5.45 15.55 -12.40
N ILE A 91 -5.26 14.36 -13.00
CA ILE A 91 -4.89 14.27 -14.42
C ILE A 91 -5.99 13.70 -15.32
N GLY A 92 -7.15 13.35 -14.76
CA GLY A 92 -8.26 12.73 -15.46
C GLY A 92 -8.17 11.19 -15.56
N LYS A 93 -9.35 10.55 -15.59
CA LYS A 93 -9.49 9.08 -15.52
C LYS A 93 -8.79 8.34 -16.65
N LYS A 94 -8.94 8.84 -17.89
CA LYS A 94 -8.35 8.19 -19.06
C LYS A 94 -6.82 8.25 -19.01
N GLN A 95 -6.26 9.42 -18.74
CA GLN A 95 -4.82 9.61 -18.71
C GLN A 95 -4.17 8.78 -17.59
N ALA A 96 -4.81 8.71 -16.41
CA ALA A 96 -4.32 7.88 -15.32
C ALA A 96 -4.25 6.39 -15.70
N LEU A 97 -5.30 5.84 -16.34
CA LEU A 97 -5.30 4.46 -16.84
C LEU A 97 -4.27 4.24 -17.95
N ASP A 98 -4.18 5.13 -18.92
CA ASP A 98 -3.21 5.03 -20.03
C ASP A 98 -1.77 4.97 -19.47
N LEU A 99 -1.46 5.78 -18.45
CA LEU A 99 -0.15 5.76 -17.79
C LEU A 99 0.10 4.47 -16.99
N MET A 100 -0.92 3.92 -16.32
CA MET A 100 -0.77 2.64 -15.63
C MET A 100 -0.55 1.48 -16.62
N HIS A 101 -1.21 1.49 -17.78
CA HIS A 101 -0.94 0.53 -18.85
C HIS A 101 0.48 0.68 -19.39
N TYR A 102 0.94 1.91 -19.61
CA TYR A 102 2.31 2.17 -20.03
C TYR A 102 3.35 1.65 -19.02
N VAL A 103 3.08 1.80 -17.72
CA VAL A 103 3.90 1.19 -16.65
C VAL A 103 3.91 -0.34 -16.76
N ASP A 104 2.76 -0.97 -17.03
CA ASP A 104 2.68 -2.41 -17.23
C ASP A 104 3.50 -2.87 -18.45
N GLU A 105 3.44 -2.15 -19.56
CA GLU A 105 4.26 -2.41 -20.75
C GLU A 105 5.76 -2.36 -20.45
N ILE A 106 6.21 -1.38 -19.65
CA ILE A 106 7.61 -1.30 -19.21
C ILE A 106 7.95 -2.51 -18.34
N ASN A 107 7.11 -2.87 -17.36
CA ASN A 107 7.36 -4.04 -16.52
C ASN A 107 7.48 -5.33 -17.37
N MET A 108 6.62 -5.49 -18.39
CA MET A 108 6.70 -6.63 -19.31
C MET A 108 8.02 -6.63 -20.10
N ALA A 109 8.42 -5.49 -20.63
CA ALA A 109 9.66 -5.35 -21.41
C ALA A 109 10.93 -5.64 -20.59
N TYR A 110 10.88 -5.42 -19.27
CA TYR A 110 12.05 -5.60 -18.40
C TYR A 110 11.98 -6.84 -17.51
N GLY A 111 11.23 -7.86 -17.88
CA GLY A 111 11.28 -9.18 -17.24
C GLY A 111 9.95 -9.72 -16.71
N GLY A 112 8.87 -8.94 -16.85
CA GLY A 112 7.51 -9.38 -16.45
C GLY A 112 6.80 -10.26 -17.48
N GLU A 113 7.41 -10.51 -18.64
CA GLU A 113 6.79 -11.29 -19.72
C GLU A 113 6.33 -12.67 -19.24
N GLY A 114 5.14 -13.09 -19.69
CA GLY A 114 4.55 -14.37 -19.31
C GLY A 114 3.74 -14.36 -18.03
N THR A 115 3.75 -13.27 -17.25
CA THR A 115 2.89 -13.16 -16.06
C THR A 115 1.44 -12.87 -16.43
N LYS A 116 0.52 -13.44 -15.63
CA LYS A 116 -0.91 -13.31 -15.90
C LYS A 116 -1.44 -11.93 -15.52
N LEU A 117 -2.26 -11.35 -16.41
CA LEU A 117 -3.11 -10.20 -16.11
C LEU A 117 -4.51 -10.68 -15.76
N TYR A 118 -4.92 -10.51 -14.52
CA TYR A 118 -6.29 -10.77 -14.07
C TYR A 118 -7.16 -9.55 -14.37
N SER A 119 -8.45 -9.76 -14.66
CA SER A 119 -9.36 -8.65 -14.93
C SER A 119 -10.76 -8.95 -14.44
N THR A 120 -11.43 -7.91 -13.91
CA THR A 120 -12.85 -7.95 -13.59
C THR A 120 -13.75 -7.70 -14.80
N ALA A 121 -13.17 -7.39 -15.95
CA ALA A 121 -13.93 -7.14 -17.19
C ALA A 121 -14.66 -8.40 -17.64
N GLY A 122 -15.98 -8.30 -17.80
CA GLY A 122 -16.81 -9.42 -18.29
C GLY A 122 -17.06 -10.53 -17.27
N THR A 123 -16.61 -10.42 -16.05
CA THR A 123 -16.86 -11.44 -15.02
C THR A 123 -18.33 -11.51 -14.62
N LYS A 124 -18.84 -12.75 -14.45
CA LYS A 124 -20.18 -13.02 -13.91
C LYS A 124 -20.36 -12.51 -12.48
N PHE A 125 -19.28 -12.36 -11.73
CA PHE A 125 -19.32 -11.94 -10.32
C PHE A 125 -19.77 -10.50 -10.16
N LYS A 126 -19.57 -9.62 -11.13
CA LYS A 126 -20.07 -8.24 -11.08
C LYS A 126 -21.59 -8.21 -10.96
N LYS A 127 -22.30 -9.03 -11.78
CA LYS A 127 -23.75 -9.15 -11.71
C LYS A 127 -24.21 -9.77 -10.38
N LEU A 128 -23.51 -10.80 -9.91
CA LEU A 128 -23.81 -11.46 -8.63
C LEU A 128 -23.65 -10.50 -7.46
N CYS A 129 -22.62 -9.68 -7.45
CA CYS A 129 -22.40 -8.65 -6.45
C CYS A 129 -23.56 -7.62 -6.45
N ILE A 130 -23.91 -7.07 -7.61
CA ILE A 130 -24.99 -6.07 -7.75
C ILE A 130 -26.32 -6.64 -7.23
N GLN A 131 -26.66 -7.88 -7.55
CA GLN A 131 -27.87 -8.55 -7.08
C GLN A 131 -27.94 -8.65 -5.55
N ASN A 132 -26.80 -8.62 -4.87
CA ASN A 132 -26.67 -8.74 -3.42
C ASN A 132 -26.24 -7.43 -2.74
N LYS A 133 -26.48 -6.28 -3.38
CA LYS A 133 -26.12 -4.93 -2.86
C LYS A 133 -24.62 -4.74 -2.60
N LEU A 134 -23.79 -5.55 -3.25
CA LEU A 134 -22.33 -5.44 -3.24
C LEU A 134 -21.86 -4.77 -4.52
N ASN A 135 -20.71 -4.11 -4.46
CA ASN A 135 -20.06 -3.50 -5.61
C ASN A 135 -18.66 -4.10 -5.79
N LEU A 136 -18.48 -4.89 -6.85
CA LEU A 136 -17.15 -5.35 -7.26
C LEU A 136 -16.48 -4.22 -8.04
N LEU A 137 -15.37 -3.69 -7.50
CA LEU A 137 -14.61 -2.62 -8.13
C LEU A 137 -13.92 -3.14 -9.41
N ASP A 138 -13.88 -2.27 -10.41
CA ASP A 138 -13.26 -2.61 -11.69
C ASP A 138 -11.74 -2.46 -11.60
N ALA A 139 -11.03 -3.50 -11.98
CA ALA A 139 -9.57 -3.51 -12.04
C ALA A 139 -9.04 -4.53 -13.03
N SER A 140 -7.88 -4.23 -13.60
CA SER A 140 -6.95 -5.24 -14.10
C SER A 140 -5.76 -5.31 -13.15
N VAL A 141 -5.32 -6.51 -12.81
CA VAL A 141 -4.26 -6.74 -11.84
C VAL A 141 -3.16 -7.59 -12.47
N ARG A 142 -1.97 -6.99 -12.63
CA ARG A 142 -0.77 -7.74 -12.96
C ARG A 142 -0.15 -8.25 -11.67
N HIS A 143 -0.08 -9.55 -11.52
CA HIS A 143 0.62 -10.17 -10.41
C HIS A 143 1.97 -10.69 -10.89
N LEU A 144 3.04 -10.02 -10.50
CA LEU A 144 4.41 -10.42 -10.85
C LEU A 144 4.95 -11.49 -9.89
N GLY A 145 4.48 -11.51 -8.65
CA GLY A 145 5.17 -12.18 -7.56
C GLY A 145 6.43 -11.43 -7.14
N THR A 146 6.98 -11.77 -5.99
CA THR A 146 8.18 -11.11 -5.47
C THR A 146 9.39 -11.35 -6.36
N ASP A 147 9.55 -12.57 -6.86
CA ASP A 147 10.73 -12.98 -7.65
C ASP A 147 10.81 -12.24 -8.98
N VAL A 148 9.73 -12.24 -9.77
CA VAL A 148 9.69 -11.53 -11.06
C VAL A 148 9.77 -10.02 -10.86
N ASN A 149 9.14 -9.50 -9.81
CA ASN A 149 9.21 -8.08 -9.47
C ASN A 149 10.67 -7.64 -9.19
N LEU A 150 11.45 -8.46 -8.49
CA LEU A 150 12.88 -8.20 -8.27
C LEU A 150 13.69 -8.24 -9.56
N VAL A 151 13.37 -9.16 -10.49
CA VAL A 151 14.01 -9.20 -11.83
C VAL A 151 13.74 -7.91 -12.60
N VAL A 152 12.48 -7.45 -12.63
CA VAL A 152 12.10 -6.19 -13.30
C VAL A 152 12.86 -5.00 -12.70
N LEU A 153 12.91 -4.90 -11.37
CA LEU A 153 13.63 -3.83 -10.68
C LEU A 153 15.14 -3.86 -10.95
N SER A 154 15.74 -5.06 -10.99
CA SER A 154 17.17 -5.23 -11.31
C SER A 154 17.47 -4.76 -12.74
N ASN A 155 16.65 -5.17 -13.71
CA ASN A 155 16.82 -4.78 -15.10
C ASN A 155 16.62 -3.26 -15.32
N LEU A 156 15.67 -2.66 -14.61
CA LEU A 156 15.50 -1.20 -14.63
C LEU A 156 16.69 -0.48 -14.00
N TYR A 157 17.23 -1.01 -12.90
CA TYR A 157 18.44 -0.46 -12.29
C TYR A 157 19.63 -0.52 -13.24
N ASP A 158 19.85 -1.66 -13.88
CA ASP A 158 20.96 -1.84 -14.85
C ASP A 158 20.84 -0.89 -16.04
N LEU A 159 19.61 -0.59 -16.49
CA LEU A 159 19.37 0.41 -17.53
C LEU A 159 19.71 1.84 -17.08
N LEU A 160 19.39 2.17 -15.83
CA LEU A 160 19.43 3.53 -15.30
C LEU A 160 20.78 3.91 -14.70
N LYS A 161 21.57 2.96 -14.17
CA LYS A 161 22.80 3.23 -13.42
C LYS A 161 23.86 4.04 -14.17
N ASP A 162 23.87 3.97 -15.50
CA ASP A 162 24.80 4.71 -16.36
C ASP A 162 24.23 6.06 -16.85
N LYS A 163 22.96 6.36 -16.55
CA LYS A 163 22.25 7.57 -16.98
C LYS A 163 21.87 8.49 -15.82
N VAL A 164 21.84 7.95 -14.60
CA VAL A 164 21.36 8.62 -13.41
C VAL A 164 22.35 8.42 -12.26
N ASP A 165 22.66 9.49 -11.55
CA ASP A 165 23.50 9.42 -10.36
C ASP A 165 22.67 8.91 -9.17
N PHE A 166 22.86 7.64 -8.77
CA PHE A 166 22.19 7.06 -7.61
C PHE A 166 23.02 7.23 -6.34
N TYR A 167 22.42 7.84 -5.33
CA TYR A 167 22.97 7.98 -3.99
C TYR A 167 22.14 7.14 -3.00
N PHE A 168 22.67 5.98 -2.66
CA PHE A 168 22.08 5.10 -1.64
C PHE A 168 22.61 5.43 -0.26
N ASP A 169 21.90 4.98 0.79
CA ASP A 169 22.22 5.29 2.19
C ASP A 169 22.35 6.81 2.43
N SER A 170 21.61 7.58 1.67
CA SER A 170 21.74 9.03 1.55
C SER A 170 20.41 9.75 1.87
N PRO A 171 19.95 9.69 3.13
CA PRO A 171 18.72 10.33 3.53
C PRO A 171 18.83 11.85 3.38
N VAL A 172 17.91 12.43 2.60
CA VAL A 172 17.78 13.88 2.51
C VAL A 172 17.26 14.43 3.85
N THR A 173 17.92 15.43 4.37
CA THR A 173 17.53 16.09 5.62
C THR A 173 16.62 17.28 5.39
N THR A 174 16.97 18.18 4.45
CA THR A 174 16.18 19.37 4.16
C THR A 174 16.09 19.67 2.67
N ILE A 175 15.02 20.36 2.30
CA ILE A 175 14.81 20.98 0.99
C ILE A 175 14.59 22.48 1.22
N ALA A 176 15.34 23.31 0.56
CA ALA A 176 15.20 24.76 0.65
C ALA A 176 15.13 25.39 -0.74
N ARG A 177 14.39 26.48 -0.87
CA ARG A 177 14.39 27.26 -2.11
C ARG A 177 15.75 27.93 -2.30
N GLU A 178 16.31 27.86 -3.50
CA GLU A 178 17.55 28.53 -3.89
C GLU A 178 17.47 29.11 -5.28
N GLY A 179 17.31 30.42 -5.38
CA GLY A 179 17.04 31.09 -6.66
C GLY A 179 15.75 30.59 -7.29
N GLU A 180 15.83 30.18 -8.54
CA GLU A 180 14.71 29.56 -9.28
C GLU A 180 14.55 28.06 -9.00
N GLY A 181 15.55 27.44 -8.35
CA GLY A 181 15.58 26.00 -8.08
C GLY A 181 15.55 25.66 -6.59
N TYR A 182 16.20 24.56 -6.25
CA TYR A 182 16.20 24.00 -4.89
C TYR A 182 17.59 23.57 -4.46
N ARG A 183 17.83 23.68 -3.16
CA ARG A 183 18.94 23.06 -2.46
C ARG A 183 18.42 21.88 -1.67
N VAL A 184 19.07 20.75 -1.85
CA VAL A 184 18.80 19.48 -1.18
C VAL A 184 20.02 19.14 -0.34
N THR A 185 19.84 18.98 0.97
CA THR A 185 20.94 18.68 1.90
C THR A 185 20.90 17.20 2.29
N VAL A 186 22.07 16.55 2.19
CA VAL A 186 22.29 15.16 2.58
C VAL A 186 23.48 15.11 3.55
N GLY A 187 23.23 14.85 4.82
CA GLY A 187 24.27 14.96 5.85
C GLY A 187 24.80 16.40 5.92
N GLU A 188 26.09 16.58 5.58
CA GLU A 188 26.76 17.89 5.54
C GLU A 188 26.96 18.40 4.09
N THR A 189 26.42 17.71 3.09
CA THR A 189 26.64 18.03 1.68
C THR A 189 25.37 18.63 1.07
N ASP A 190 25.55 19.74 0.37
CA ASP A 190 24.51 20.43 -0.37
C ASP A 190 24.59 20.12 -1.87
N TYR A 191 23.42 19.82 -2.44
CA TYR A 191 23.20 19.65 -3.87
C TYR A 191 22.16 20.67 -4.32
N THR A 192 22.28 21.15 -5.57
CA THR A 192 21.29 22.08 -6.13
C THR A 192 20.62 21.48 -7.36
N CYS A 193 19.39 21.88 -7.65
CA CYS A 193 18.68 21.46 -8.85
C CYS A 193 17.70 22.53 -9.34
N ASP A 194 17.36 22.43 -10.63
CA ASP A 194 16.30 23.26 -11.23
C ASP A 194 14.92 22.76 -10.81
N LYS A 195 14.72 21.43 -10.78
CA LYS A 195 13.47 20.76 -10.41
C LYS A 195 13.72 19.70 -9.34
N CYS A 196 12.79 19.58 -8.41
CA CYS A 196 12.86 18.57 -7.34
C CYS A 196 11.59 17.72 -7.34
N ILE A 197 11.73 16.40 -7.41
CA ILE A 197 10.64 15.43 -7.31
C ILE A 197 10.77 14.69 -5.97
N VAL A 198 9.81 14.86 -5.08
CA VAL A 198 9.73 14.11 -3.83
C VAL A 198 8.85 12.90 -4.06
N SER A 199 9.45 11.71 -3.98
CA SER A 199 8.82 10.40 -4.19
C SER A 199 9.04 9.45 -3.01
N VAL A 200 8.87 9.96 -1.79
CA VAL A 200 9.06 9.16 -0.59
C VAL A 200 7.87 8.25 -0.30
N GLY A 201 8.15 7.10 0.31
CA GLY A 201 7.13 6.17 0.79
C GLY A 201 6.65 6.50 2.20
N ARG A 202 5.91 5.58 2.82
CA ARG A 202 5.37 5.70 4.19
C ARG A 202 6.43 5.98 5.24
N VAL A 203 7.63 5.42 5.10
CA VAL A 203 8.75 5.66 6.03
C VAL A 203 9.16 7.12 6.03
N GLY A 204 9.04 7.81 4.88
CA GLY A 204 9.34 9.23 4.74
C GLY A 204 8.21 10.18 5.16
N SER A 205 7.09 9.68 5.65
CA SER A 205 5.89 10.47 5.97
C SER A 205 6.17 11.63 6.94
N LYS A 206 6.80 11.34 8.08
CA LYS A 206 7.15 12.37 9.08
C LYS A 206 8.15 13.40 8.57
N TRP A 207 9.09 12.95 7.74
CA TRP A 207 10.03 13.86 7.09
C TRP A 207 9.30 14.79 6.11
N MET A 208 8.39 14.23 5.29
CA MET A 208 7.59 15.04 4.35
C MET A 208 6.68 16.03 5.08
N GLU A 209 6.13 15.64 6.23
CA GLU A 209 5.37 16.56 7.09
C GLU A 209 6.21 17.75 7.52
N GLY A 210 7.46 17.51 7.95
CA GLY A 210 8.42 18.56 8.28
C GLY A 210 8.71 19.47 7.09
N VAL A 211 8.95 18.90 5.90
CA VAL A 211 9.15 19.68 4.66
C VAL A 211 7.94 20.57 4.35
N CYS A 212 6.73 20.03 4.48
CA CYS A 212 5.50 20.81 4.27
C CYS A 212 5.38 21.96 5.26
N GLN A 213 5.73 21.75 6.53
CA GLN A 213 5.71 22.79 7.56
C GLN A 213 6.75 23.88 7.28
N GLU A 214 7.99 23.50 6.98
CA GLU A 214 9.09 24.43 6.69
C GLU A 214 8.82 25.28 5.45
N LEU A 215 8.34 24.67 4.38
CA LEU A 215 8.01 25.33 3.12
C LEU A 215 6.60 25.93 3.10
N LYS A 216 5.82 25.78 4.18
CA LYS A 216 4.43 26.25 4.29
C LYS A 216 3.54 25.70 3.16
N ILE A 217 3.74 24.46 2.79
CA ILE A 217 2.88 23.75 1.83
C ILE A 217 1.63 23.29 2.57
N PRO A 218 0.43 23.67 2.13
CA PRO A 218 -0.81 23.21 2.75
C PRO A 218 -0.97 21.68 2.66
N THR A 219 -1.51 21.09 3.72
CA THR A 219 -1.81 19.66 3.78
C THR A 219 -3.22 19.43 4.29
N LYS A 220 -3.81 18.29 3.92
CA LYS A 220 -5.11 17.84 4.42
C LYS A 220 -4.95 16.52 5.17
N SER A 221 -5.77 16.32 6.21
CA SER A 221 -5.88 15.02 6.85
C SER A 221 -6.45 14.01 5.87
N ASN A 222 -5.82 12.84 5.80
CA ASN A 222 -6.34 11.73 5.00
C ASN A 222 -7.26 10.84 5.86
N ARG A 223 -7.88 9.86 5.22
CA ARG A 223 -8.68 8.83 5.89
C ARG A 223 -7.78 7.88 6.70
N VAL A 224 -8.42 7.11 7.55
CA VAL A 224 -7.87 5.89 8.14
C VAL A 224 -8.87 4.75 7.90
N ASP A 225 -8.40 3.58 7.52
CA ASP A 225 -9.24 2.41 7.37
C ASP A 225 -8.99 1.47 8.56
N ILE A 226 -10.04 1.06 9.25
CA ILE A 226 -9.96 0.25 10.46
C ILE A 226 -10.88 -0.94 10.34
N GLY A 227 -10.41 -2.10 10.76
CA GLY A 227 -11.21 -3.31 10.72
C GLY A 227 -10.53 -4.55 11.26
N VAL A 228 -10.80 -5.66 10.62
CA VAL A 228 -10.32 -6.98 10.98
C VAL A 228 -9.76 -7.73 9.78
N ARG A 229 -8.91 -8.71 10.05
CA ARG A 229 -8.57 -9.75 9.08
C ARG A 229 -9.47 -10.95 9.31
N VAL A 230 -10.08 -11.40 8.23
CA VAL A 230 -10.92 -12.61 8.20
C VAL A 230 -10.05 -13.77 7.73
N GLU A 231 -10.19 -14.93 8.37
CA GLU A 231 -9.60 -16.18 7.94
C GLU A 231 -10.69 -17.26 7.84
N ILE A 232 -10.76 -17.91 6.70
CA ILE A 232 -11.79 -18.90 6.34
C ILE A 232 -11.18 -20.04 5.51
N PRO A 233 -11.83 -21.19 5.40
CA PRO A 233 -11.39 -22.23 4.48
C PRO A 233 -11.33 -21.71 3.03
N ALA A 234 -10.23 -21.97 2.32
CA ALA A 234 -10.02 -21.47 0.96
C ALA A 234 -11.14 -21.86 -0.01
N VAL A 235 -11.76 -23.01 0.18
CA VAL A 235 -12.87 -23.49 -0.64
C VAL A 235 -14.08 -22.56 -0.67
N VAL A 236 -14.26 -21.73 0.37
CA VAL A 236 -15.38 -20.76 0.43
C VAL A 236 -15.24 -19.66 -0.61
N PHE A 237 -14.01 -19.21 -0.89
CA PHE A 237 -13.73 -18.14 -1.85
C PHE A 237 -13.07 -18.61 -3.14
N SER A 238 -12.73 -19.90 -3.29
CA SER A 238 -11.99 -20.43 -4.45
C SER A 238 -12.62 -20.05 -5.79
N HIS A 239 -13.95 -20.09 -5.90
CA HIS A 239 -14.67 -19.72 -7.12
C HIS A 239 -14.47 -18.25 -7.54
N LEU A 240 -14.13 -17.36 -6.60
CA LEU A 240 -13.79 -15.95 -6.86
C LEU A 240 -12.28 -15.80 -7.09
N THR A 241 -11.46 -16.41 -6.22
CA THR A 241 -10.00 -16.21 -6.24
C THR A 241 -9.33 -16.89 -7.43
N ASP A 242 -9.87 -18.00 -7.93
CA ASP A 242 -9.35 -18.68 -9.12
C ASP A 242 -9.52 -17.83 -10.40
N GLU A 243 -10.60 -17.03 -10.47
CA GLU A 243 -10.89 -16.16 -11.61
C GLU A 243 -10.26 -14.77 -11.47
N LEU A 244 -10.41 -14.15 -10.29
CA LEU A 244 -10.06 -12.73 -10.07
C LEU A 244 -8.77 -12.54 -9.27
N TYR A 245 -8.20 -13.58 -8.67
CA TYR A 245 -7.10 -13.57 -7.72
C TYR A 245 -7.40 -12.73 -6.47
N GLU A 246 -7.54 -11.42 -6.60
CA GLU A 246 -7.91 -10.49 -5.55
C GLU A 246 -9.16 -9.69 -5.94
N SER A 247 -10.27 -9.90 -5.24
CA SER A 247 -11.50 -9.16 -5.47
C SER A 247 -11.67 -8.04 -4.45
N LYS A 248 -11.83 -6.81 -4.95
CA LYS A 248 -12.15 -5.64 -4.13
C LYS A 248 -13.66 -5.42 -4.17
N ILE A 249 -14.34 -5.83 -3.11
CA ILE A 249 -15.79 -5.74 -2.97
C ILE A 249 -16.13 -4.71 -1.93
N VAL A 250 -17.03 -3.79 -2.27
CA VAL A 250 -17.52 -2.73 -1.37
C VAL A 250 -18.98 -3.00 -1.04
N TYR A 251 -19.32 -2.84 0.22
CA TYR A 251 -20.67 -2.86 0.74
C TYR A 251 -20.98 -1.55 1.47
N ARG A 252 -22.08 -0.90 1.11
CA ARG A 252 -22.59 0.24 1.86
C ARG A 252 -23.55 -0.26 2.94
N THR A 253 -23.18 -0.09 4.20
CA THR A 253 -23.94 -0.59 5.34
C THR A 253 -25.33 0.03 5.40
N GLU A 254 -26.36 -0.77 5.73
CA GLU A 254 -27.72 -0.29 5.85
C GLU A 254 -27.91 0.64 7.05
N LYS A 255 -27.22 0.33 8.15
CA LYS A 255 -27.39 1.05 9.41
C LYS A 255 -26.72 2.44 9.45
N PHE A 256 -25.50 2.55 8.93
CA PHE A 256 -24.67 3.74 9.06
C PHE A 256 -24.30 4.37 7.74
N GLU A 257 -24.63 3.71 6.62
CA GLU A 257 -24.25 4.10 5.27
C GLU A 257 -22.71 4.23 5.07
N ASP A 258 -21.94 3.59 5.92
CA ASP A 258 -20.49 3.50 5.78
C ASP A 258 -20.11 2.48 4.72
N ASN A 259 -19.04 2.76 3.99
CA ASN A 259 -18.45 1.79 3.07
C ASN A 259 -17.52 0.84 3.83
N VAL A 260 -17.82 -0.45 3.74
CA VAL A 260 -16.94 -1.54 4.17
C VAL A 260 -16.41 -2.23 2.93
N ARG A 261 -15.11 -2.52 2.90
CA ARG A 261 -14.50 -3.14 1.73
C ARG A 261 -13.62 -4.33 2.08
N THR A 262 -13.56 -5.31 1.18
CA THR A 262 -12.50 -6.31 1.21
C THR A 262 -11.17 -5.67 0.81
N PHE A 263 -10.08 -6.12 1.41
CA PHE A 263 -8.74 -5.63 1.10
C PHE A 263 -7.70 -6.73 1.28
N CYS A 264 -6.64 -6.69 0.45
CA CYS A 264 -5.49 -7.59 0.53
C CYS A 264 -5.91 -9.06 0.74
N MET A 265 -6.59 -9.62 -0.26
CA MET A 265 -7.02 -11.03 -0.24
C MET A 265 -5.83 -11.93 -0.59
N ASN A 266 -5.63 -12.96 0.22
CA ASN A 266 -4.52 -13.89 0.11
C ASN A 266 -5.08 -15.33 0.03
N PRO A 267 -5.30 -15.83 -1.19
CA PRO A 267 -5.72 -17.21 -1.38
C PRO A 267 -4.63 -18.16 -0.87
N ASN A 268 -5.02 -19.21 -0.16
CA ASN A 268 -4.13 -20.22 0.43
C ASN A 268 -2.98 -19.61 1.26
N GLY A 269 -3.25 -18.44 1.86
CA GLY A 269 -2.25 -17.64 2.57
C GLY A 269 -2.29 -17.83 4.09
N ILE A 270 -1.49 -17.04 4.76
CA ILE A 270 -1.37 -16.98 6.21
C ILE A 270 -1.72 -15.59 6.75
N VAL A 271 -2.22 -15.55 7.98
CA VAL A 271 -2.37 -14.31 8.76
C VAL A 271 -1.05 -14.03 9.47
N VAL A 272 -0.61 -12.77 9.46
CA VAL A 272 0.67 -12.36 10.04
C VAL A 272 0.53 -11.12 10.92
N ASN A 273 1.46 -10.94 11.87
CA ASN A 273 1.60 -9.71 12.62
C ASN A 273 2.42 -8.69 11.83
N GLU A 274 2.00 -7.42 11.90
CA GLU A 274 2.76 -6.27 11.45
C GLU A 274 3.08 -5.36 12.63
N ASN A 275 4.34 -5.08 12.88
CA ASN A 275 4.79 -4.22 13.97
C ASN A 275 5.32 -2.90 13.42
N THR A 276 4.62 -1.82 13.70
CA THR A 276 5.02 -0.47 13.33
C THR A 276 5.21 0.37 14.59
N ASN A 277 6.45 0.74 14.89
CA ASN A 277 6.81 1.57 16.05
C ASN A 277 6.29 1.03 17.40
N GLY A 278 6.27 -0.30 17.56
CA GLY A 278 5.79 -0.96 18.78
C GLY A 278 4.28 -1.16 18.87
N ILE A 279 3.55 -0.79 17.82
CA ILE A 279 2.12 -1.09 17.67
C ILE A 279 1.99 -2.32 16.78
N VAL A 280 1.37 -3.38 17.29
CA VAL A 280 1.13 -4.62 16.55
C VAL A 280 -0.26 -4.57 15.95
N THR A 281 -0.34 -4.70 14.63
CA THR A 281 -1.56 -4.89 13.85
C THR A 281 -1.51 -6.20 13.10
N VAL A 282 -2.61 -6.60 12.51
CA VAL A 282 -2.67 -7.82 11.70
C VAL A 282 -2.59 -7.48 10.21
N ASN A 283 -2.00 -8.40 9.43
CA ASN A 283 -1.97 -8.36 7.98
C ASN A 283 -2.07 -9.81 7.44
N GLY A 284 -1.98 -10.01 6.15
CA GLY A 284 -1.96 -11.31 5.50
C GLY A 284 -0.85 -11.42 4.47
N HIS A 285 -0.46 -12.65 4.19
CA HIS A 285 0.55 -12.97 3.19
C HIS A 285 0.17 -14.26 2.46
N SER A 286 0.57 -14.36 1.18
CA SER A 286 0.46 -15.58 0.38
C SER A 286 1.80 -15.96 -0.21
N TYR A 287 2.02 -17.26 -0.42
CA TYR A 287 3.23 -17.80 -1.01
C TYR A 287 2.96 -18.32 -2.42
N GLU A 288 3.88 -18.06 -3.34
CA GLU A 288 3.90 -18.72 -4.66
C GLU A 288 4.28 -20.21 -4.52
N ASP A 289 5.19 -20.53 -3.59
CA ASP A 289 5.55 -21.91 -3.29
C ASP A 289 4.35 -22.67 -2.69
N LYS A 290 3.82 -23.61 -3.47
CA LYS A 290 2.68 -24.45 -3.09
C LYS A 290 2.91 -25.26 -1.82
N SER A 291 4.16 -25.56 -1.46
CA SER A 291 4.49 -26.30 -0.23
C SER A 291 4.27 -25.47 1.03
N LEU A 292 4.21 -24.15 0.90
CA LEU A 292 3.97 -23.19 1.99
C LEU A 292 2.52 -22.67 2.02
N GLN A 293 1.71 -23.07 1.04
CA GLN A 293 0.31 -22.70 0.98
C GLN A 293 -0.51 -23.44 2.03
N THR A 294 -1.53 -22.76 2.56
CA THR A 294 -2.45 -23.31 3.55
C THR A 294 -3.80 -23.65 2.93
N GLU A 295 -4.67 -24.33 3.70
CA GLU A 295 -6.05 -24.57 3.31
C GLU A 295 -6.98 -23.39 3.57
N ASN A 296 -6.44 -22.24 4.00
CA ASN A 296 -7.19 -21.04 4.34
C ASN A 296 -6.96 -19.92 3.33
N THR A 297 -8.00 -19.13 3.10
CA THR A 297 -7.93 -17.80 2.50
C THR A 297 -8.13 -16.77 3.57
N ASN A 298 -7.36 -15.69 3.53
CA ASN A 298 -7.57 -14.56 4.42
C ASN A 298 -7.70 -13.25 3.65
N PHE A 299 -8.46 -12.31 4.20
CA PHE A 299 -8.64 -10.97 3.67
C PHE A 299 -9.03 -9.99 4.76
N ALA A 300 -8.72 -8.70 4.58
CA ALA A 300 -9.18 -7.68 5.48
C ALA A 300 -10.62 -7.24 5.15
N LEU A 301 -11.37 -6.88 6.18
CA LEU A 301 -12.59 -6.07 6.09
C LEU A 301 -12.32 -4.73 6.76
N LEU A 302 -12.33 -3.66 5.99
CA LEU A 302 -11.93 -2.33 6.42
C LEU A 302 -13.07 -1.34 6.24
N VAL A 303 -13.30 -0.54 7.27
CA VAL A 303 -14.24 0.59 7.28
C VAL A 303 -13.44 1.88 7.18
N ALA A 304 -13.67 2.65 6.11
CA ALA A 304 -13.02 3.94 5.91
C ALA A 304 -13.60 4.99 6.86
N LYS A 305 -12.74 5.74 7.55
CA LYS A 305 -13.12 6.86 8.39
C LYS A 305 -12.39 8.12 7.94
N HIS A 306 -13.18 9.15 7.67
CA HIS A 306 -12.72 10.50 7.39
C HIS A 306 -13.07 11.39 8.57
N PHE A 307 -12.13 12.23 8.97
CA PHE A 307 -12.35 13.22 10.00
C PHE A 307 -12.30 14.61 9.39
N SER A 308 -13.32 15.42 9.67
CA SER A 308 -13.37 16.82 9.29
C SER A 308 -12.83 17.71 10.43
N GLU A 309 -12.52 18.96 10.09
CA GLU A 309 -12.17 19.96 11.10
C GLU A 309 -13.18 19.99 12.28
N PRO A 310 -12.74 20.13 13.52
CA PRO A 310 -11.35 20.36 13.95
C PRO A 310 -10.50 19.08 14.14
N PHE A 311 -11.03 17.89 13.84
CA PHE A 311 -10.40 16.60 14.09
C PHE A 311 -9.51 16.21 12.90
N LYS A 312 -8.20 16.31 13.06
CA LYS A 312 -7.23 16.04 11.99
C LYS A 312 -6.43 14.74 12.18
N GLU A 313 -6.54 14.11 13.36
CA GLU A 313 -5.68 13.02 13.77
C GLU A 313 -6.23 11.63 13.38
N SER A 314 -6.50 11.42 12.09
CA SER A 314 -7.04 10.14 11.60
C SER A 314 -6.12 8.96 11.96
N ASN A 315 -4.81 9.12 11.76
CA ASN A 315 -3.83 8.09 12.08
C ASN A 315 -3.76 7.85 13.60
N GLY A 316 -3.76 8.92 14.41
CA GLY A 316 -3.80 8.82 15.88
C GLY A 316 -5.03 8.08 16.39
N TYR A 317 -6.18 8.25 15.73
CA TYR A 317 -7.39 7.47 16.04
C TYR A 317 -7.19 5.97 15.78
N GLY A 318 -6.65 5.60 14.60
CA GLY A 318 -6.34 4.21 14.26
C GLY A 318 -5.28 3.60 15.20
N GLU A 319 -4.23 4.35 15.52
CA GLU A 319 -3.21 3.94 16.50
C GLU A 319 -3.81 3.68 17.88
N SER A 320 -4.72 4.54 18.35
CA SER A 320 -5.37 4.39 19.65
C SER A 320 -6.16 3.08 19.76
N ILE A 321 -6.87 2.71 18.69
CA ILE A 321 -7.60 1.44 18.60
C ILE A 321 -6.63 0.25 18.59
N ALA A 322 -5.53 0.33 17.81
CA ALA A 322 -4.53 -0.72 17.78
C ALA A 322 -3.81 -0.89 19.14
N ARG A 323 -3.49 0.21 19.83
CA ARG A 323 -2.92 0.17 21.17
C ARG A 323 -3.89 -0.46 22.18
N LEU A 324 -5.19 -0.18 22.07
CA LEU A 324 -6.20 -0.80 22.91
C LEU A 324 -6.25 -2.33 22.70
N SER A 325 -6.19 -2.79 21.44
CA SER A 325 -6.08 -4.23 21.12
C SER A 325 -4.82 -4.84 21.75
N ASN A 326 -3.67 -4.17 21.61
CA ASN A 326 -2.41 -4.68 22.16
C ASN A 326 -2.42 -4.71 23.70
N MET A 327 -3.07 -3.74 24.34
CA MET A 327 -3.21 -3.73 25.80
C MET A 327 -4.06 -4.89 26.29
N LEU A 328 -5.14 -5.25 25.60
CA LEU A 328 -6.07 -6.31 26.02
C LEU A 328 -5.58 -7.71 25.62
N GLY A 329 -4.92 -7.85 24.47
CA GLY A 329 -4.50 -9.13 23.90
C GLY A 329 -3.00 -9.42 23.97
N GLY A 330 -2.19 -8.46 24.42
CA GLY A 330 -0.74 -8.55 24.30
C GLY A 330 -0.22 -8.42 22.85
N GLY A 331 -1.12 -8.16 21.89
CA GLY A 331 -0.90 -8.09 20.46
C GLY A 331 -2.23 -8.18 19.72
N VAL A 332 -2.32 -9.10 18.77
CA VAL A 332 -3.55 -9.36 18.01
C VAL A 332 -4.52 -10.22 18.82
N ILE A 333 -5.79 -9.85 18.76
CA ILE A 333 -6.91 -10.62 19.32
C ILE A 333 -7.56 -11.44 18.21
N VAL A 334 -7.92 -12.69 18.49
CA VAL A 334 -8.71 -13.54 17.58
C VAL A 334 -10.07 -13.88 18.20
N GLN A 335 -11.13 -13.81 17.39
CA GLN A 335 -12.49 -14.15 17.81
C GLN A 335 -13.22 -14.90 16.70
N ARG A 336 -13.96 -15.94 17.04
CA ARG A 336 -14.88 -16.60 16.11
C ARG A 336 -16.07 -15.68 15.80
N PHE A 337 -16.50 -15.64 14.55
CA PHE A 337 -17.64 -14.82 14.12
C PHE A 337 -18.92 -15.15 14.92
N GLY A 338 -19.22 -16.43 15.12
CA GLY A 338 -20.37 -16.83 15.91
C GLY A 338 -20.33 -16.37 17.37
N ASP A 339 -19.15 -16.30 17.99
CA ASP A 339 -19.02 -15.78 19.34
C ASP A 339 -19.20 -14.25 19.37
N LEU A 340 -18.67 -13.53 18.37
CA LEU A 340 -18.88 -12.10 18.23
C LEU A 340 -20.36 -11.73 18.10
N VAL A 341 -21.09 -12.40 17.23
CA VAL A 341 -22.53 -12.16 17.03
C VAL A 341 -23.34 -12.43 18.28
N ARG A 342 -22.93 -13.42 19.09
CA ARG A 342 -23.57 -13.73 20.37
C ARG A 342 -23.11 -12.82 21.52
N GLY A 343 -22.23 -11.85 21.27
CA GLY A 343 -21.75 -10.90 22.27
C GLY A 343 -20.90 -11.56 23.36
N ARG A 344 -20.07 -12.54 23.01
CA ARG A 344 -19.20 -13.24 23.95
C ARG A 344 -17.79 -13.43 23.42
N ARG A 345 -16.80 -13.42 24.28
CA ARG A 345 -15.41 -13.71 23.93
C ARG A 345 -15.24 -15.14 23.39
N SER A 346 -14.30 -15.34 22.49
CA SER A 346 -13.78 -16.67 22.17
C SER A 346 -12.82 -17.18 23.23
N THR A 347 -12.70 -18.50 23.32
CA THR A 347 -11.74 -19.18 24.18
C THR A 347 -10.84 -20.10 23.35
N VAL A 348 -9.68 -20.46 23.87
CA VAL A 348 -8.76 -21.40 23.22
C VAL A 348 -9.51 -22.64 22.74
N LYS A 349 -10.26 -23.28 23.65
CA LYS A 349 -11.02 -24.49 23.35
C LYS A 349 -11.98 -24.33 22.16
N ARG A 350 -12.74 -23.21 22.10
CA ARG A 350 -13.70 -22.99 20.99
C ARG A 350 -13.01 -22.75 19.66
N ILE A 351 -11.82 -22.17 19.66
CA ILE A 351 -11.04 -21.98 18.44
C ILE A 351 -10.46 -23.31 17.96
N GLU A 352 -9.89 -24.09 18.89
CA GLU A 352 -9.33 -25.43 18.57
C GLU A 352 -10.36 -26.44 18.08
N GLU A 353 -11.60 -26.34 18.57
CA GLU A 353 -12.72 -27.19 18.14
C GLU A 353 -13.40 -26.70 16.83
N GLY A 354 -12.99 -25.52 16.30
CA GLY A 354 -13.59 -24.92 15.10
C GLY A 354 -13.08 -25.54 13.79
N LEU A 355 -13.80 -25.24 12.69
CA LEU A 355 -13.45 -25.72 11.34
C LEU A 355 -12.19 -25.04 10.77
N VAL A 356 -11.86 -23.82 11.23
CA VAL A 356 -10.74 -23.05 10.73
C VAL A 356 -9.57 -23.23 11.68
N THR A 357 -8.49 -23.82 11.19
CA THR A 357 -7.21 -23.88 11.92
C THR A 357 -6.50 -22.55 11.80
N PRO A 358 -6.28 -21.79 12.92
CA PRO A 358 -5.61 -20.50 12.85
C PRO A 358 -4.19 -20.60 12.29
N THR A 359 -3.85 -19.73 11.34
CA THR A 359 -2.46 -19.63 10.82
C THR A 359 -1.60 -18.67 11.63
N LEU A 360 -2.21 -17.79 12.44
CA LEU A 360 -1.53 -16.92 13.39
C LEU A 360 -1.89 -17.30 14.83
N ALA A 361 -0.88 -17.51 15.66
CA ALA A 361 -1.05 -17.59 17.10
C ALA A 361 -1.42 -16.20 17.66
N ALA A 362 -2.69 -16.02 18.00
CA ALA A 362 -3.25 -14.77 18.54
C ALA A 362 -4.02 -15.06 19.83
N THR A 363 -4.28 -14.03 20.63
CA THR A 363 -4.98 -14.17 21.90
C THR A 363 -6.49 -14.28 21.67
N PRO A 364 -7.16 -15.37 22.06
CA PRO A 364 -8.61 -15.47 22.01
C PRO A 364 -9.27 -14.42 22.90
N GLY A 365 -10.17 -13.62 22.33
CA GLY A 365 -10.73 -12.47 23.04
C GLY A 365 -12.08 -12.01 22.51
N ASP A 366 -12.37 -10.74 22.76
CA ASP A 366 -13.60 -10.06 22.38
C ASP A 366 -13.28 -8.74 21.67
N LEU A 367 -13.50 -8.70 20.37
CA LEU A 367 -13.27 -7.53 19.53
C LEU A 367 -14.24 -6.37 19.81
N SER A 368 -15.37 -6.65 20.48
CA SER A 368 -16.32 -5.59 20.87
C SER A 368 -15.76 -4.67 21.96
N LEU A 369 -14.73 -5.11 22.67
CA LEU A 369 -14.01 -4.27 23.66
C LEU A 369 -12.98 -3.34 23.00
N VAL A 370 -12.69 -3.54 21.72
CA VAL A 370 -11.65 -2.81 20.99
C VAL A 370 -12.24 -1.94 19.89
N LEU A 371 -13.05 -2.53 19.02
CA LEU A 371 -13.60 -1.85 17.86
C LEU A 371 -14.83 -1.03 18.25
N PRO A 372 -14.88 0.25 17.85
CA PRO A 372 -16.09 1.05 17.99
C PRO A 372 -17.30 0.36 17.36
N LYS A 373 -18.45 0.44 18.05
CA LYS A 373 -19.69 -0.22 17.63
C LYS A 373 -20.02 0.00 16.15
N ARG A 374 -19.84 1.22 15.64
CA ARG A 374 -20.13 1.55 14.25
C ARG A 374 -19.27 0.78 13.27
N ILE A 375 -18.00 0.57 13.58
CA ILE A 375 -17.07 -0.22 12.77
C ILE A 375 -17.44 -1.70 12.86
N LEU A 376 -17.69 -2.19 14.07
CA LEU A 376 -18.02 -3.59 14.32
C LEU A 376 -19.33 -4.02 13.65
N ASP A 377 -20.38 -3.23 13.78
CA ASP A 377 -21.68 -3.47 13.12
C ASP A 377 -21.50 -3.51 11.60
N GLY A 378 -20.72 -2.57 11.02
CA GLY A 378 -20.45 -2.56 9.58
C GLY A 378 -19.71 -3.80 9.09
N ILE A 379 -18.75 -4.31 9.86
CA ILE A 379 -18.05 -5.55 9.56
C ILE A 379 -19.01 -6.75 9.58
N ILE A 380 -19.88 -6.83 10.59
CA ILE A 380 -20.89 -7.89 10.71
C ILE A 380 -21.85 -7.86 9.51
N GLU A 381 -22.36 -6.68 9.13
CA GLU A 381 -23.22 -6.53 7.94
C GLU A 381 -22.50 -6.99 6.67
N MET A 382 -21.22 -6.62 6.50
CA MET A 382 -20.43 -7.02 5.34
C MET A 382 -20.21 -8.53 5.27
N ILE A 383 -19.96 -9.21 6.40
CA ILE A 383 -19.80 -10.66 6.45
C ILE A 383 -21.08 -11.36 5.97
N TYR A 384 -22.25 -10.93 6.43
CA TYR A 384 -23.53 -11.47 5.97
C TYR A 384 -23.81 -11.14 4.49
N ALA A 385 -23.36 -9.98 4.00
CA ALA A 385 -23.49 -9.64 2.59
C ALA A 385 -22.59 -10.51 1.71
N LEU A 386 -21.36 -10.76 2.13
CA LEU A 386 -20.42 -11.65 1.44
C LEU A 386 -20.91 -13.11 1.43
N ASP A 387 -21.55 -13.57 2.49
CA ASP A 387 -22.10 -14.92 2.59
C ASP A 387 -23.12 -15.24 1.47
N LYS A 388 -23.77 -14.22 0.93
CA LYS A 388 -24.71 -14.37 -0.20
C LYS A 388 -24.02 -14.69 -1.52
N ILE A 389 -22.77 -14.32 -1.68
CA ILE A 389 -21.97 -14.56 -2.89
C ILE A 389 -20.89 -15.64 -2.70
N ALA A 390 -20.51 -15.88 -1.46
CA ALA A 390 -19.56 -16.90 -1.02
C ALA A 390 -20.12 -17.59 0.25
N PRO A 391 -21.07 -18.53 0.09
CA PRO A 391 -21.70 -19.22 1.21
C PRO A 391 -20.69 -19.93 2.10
N GLY A 392 -20.80 -19.69 3.40
CA GLY A 392 -19.83 -20.14 4.41
C GLY A 392 -18.96 -19.01 4.97
N THR A 393 -19.04 -17.81 4.42
CA THR A 393 -18.34 -16.62 4.97
C THR A 393 -18.85 -16.27 6.38
N ALA A 394 -20.18 -16.36 6.60
CA ALA A 394 -20.81 -16.10 7.90
C ALA A 394 -20.89 -17.35 8.81
N ASN A 395 -20.01 -18.34 8.59
CA ASN A 395 -19.92 -19.49 9.46
C ASN A 395 -19.50 -19.09 10.87
N ASP A 396 -20.05 -19.77 11.88
CA ASP A 396 -19.69 -19.54 13.31
C ASP A 396 -18.18 -19.63 13.57
N ASP A 397 -17.47 -20.48 12.81
CA ASP A 397 -16.05 -20.76 12.97
C ASP A 397 -15.14 -19.86 12.14
N THR A 398 -15.69 -18.96 11.31
CA THR A 398 -14.93 -17.92 10.64
C THR A 398 -14.14 -17.13 11.68
N LEU A 399 -12.82 -16.99 11.48
CA LEU A 399 -11.95 -16.29 12.43
C LEU A 399 -11.80 -14.83 12.03
N LEU A 400 -11.85 -13.96 13.02
CA LEU A 400 -11.66 -12.52 12.90
C LEU A 400 -10.49 -12.12 13.79
N TYR A 401 -9.45 -11.55 13.17
CA TYR A 401 -8.28 -11.04 13.89
C TYR A 401 -8.33 -9.52 13.95
N GLY A 402 -8.12 -8.96 15.10
CA GLY A 402 -8.15 -7.51 15.29
C GLY A 402 -6.92 -6.97 16.03
N VAL A 403 -6.51 -5.79 15.62
CA VAL A 403 -7.12 -4.96 14.58
C VAL A 403 -6.22 -4.89 13.34
N GLU A 404 -6.85 -4.75 12.18
CA GLU A 404 -6.15 -4.30 10.99
C GLU A 404 -6.38 -2.80 10.80
N VAL A 405 -5.32 -2.05 10.58
CA VAL A 405 -5.39 -0.61 10.35
C VAL A 405 -4.57 -0.27 9.12
N LYS A 406 -5.17 0.48 8.20
CA LYS A 406 -4.47 1.12 7.08
C LYS A 406 -4.31 2.59 7.38
N PHE A 407 -3.06 2.99 7.57
CA PHE A 407 -2.67 4.39 7.72
C PHE A 407 -2.39 5.00 6.35
N TYR A 408 -2.80 6.23 6.16
CA TYR A 408 -2.52 7.01 4.97
C TYR A 408 -1.76 8.27 5.36
N ASN A 409 -0.80 8.66 4.51
CA ASN A 409 -0.11 9.93 4.70
C ASN A 409 -1.09 11.09 4.48
N MET A 410 -0.81 12.25 5.09
CA MET A 410 -1.55 13.46 4.79
C MET A 410 -1.49 13.76 3.28
N GLU A 411 -2.54 14.33 2.75
CA GLU A 411 -2.57 14.78 1.37
C GLU A 411 -1.86 16.12 1.26
N VAL A 412 -0.83 16.17 0.43
CA VAL A 412 -0.13 17.41 0.08
C VAL A 412 -0.99 18.18 -0.93
N ALA A 413 -1.14 19.49 -0.76
CA ALA A 413 -1.85 20.32 -1.72
C ALA A 413 -1.03 20.45 -3.02
N LEU A 414 -1.56 19.93 -4.11
CA LEU A 414 -0.96 19.87 -5.43
C LEU A 414 -1.93 20.43 -6.46
N ASP A 415 -1.38 20.91 -7.57
CA ASP A 415 -2.15 21.28 -8.76
C ASP A 415 -2.31 20.09 -9.75
N GLU A 416 -2.84 20.35 -10.94
CA GLU A 416 -3.04 19.36 -12.00
C GLU A 416 -1.72 18.82 -12.61
N HIS A 417 -0.58 19.42 -12.28
CA HIS A 417 0.77 18.99 -12.67
C HIS A 417 1.44 18.15 -11.59
N LEU A 418 0.78 17.90 -10.45
CA LEU A 418 1.33 17.34 -9.22
C LEU A 418 2.46 18.21 -8.64
N GLU A 419 2.42 19.50 -8.94
CA GLU A 419 3.33 20.52 -8.44
C GLU A 419 2.75 21.17 -7.20
N THR A 420 3.60 21.53 -6.24
CA THR A 420 3.20 22.30 -5.07
C THR A 420 3.05 23.78 -5.42
N ALA A 421 2.61 24.60 -4.48
CA ALA A 421 2.63 26.07 -4.63
C ALA A 421 4.06 26.63 -4.88
N HIS A 422 5.10 25.82 -4.66
CA HIS A 422 6.49 26.16 -4.96
C HIS A 422 6.87 25.59 -6.32
N ARG A 423 6.93 26.44 -7.35
CA ARG A 423 7.23 26.04 -8.71
C ARG A 423 8.52 25.24 -8.82
N GLY A 424 8.48 24.11 -9.50
CA GLY A 424 9.58 23.16 -9.66
C GLY A 424 9.69 22.14 -8.55
N LEU A 425 8.77 22.12 -7.55
CA LEU A 425 8.71 21.12 -6.50
C LEU A 425 7.47 20.25 -6.67
N TYR A 426 7.68 19.01 -7.08
CA TYR A 426 6.66 17.98 -7.30
C TYR A 426 6.64 16.98 -6.17
N VAL A 427 5.44 16.49 -5.80
CA VAL A 427 5.32 15.46 -4.77
C VAL A 427 4.46 14.31 -5.28
N ILE A 428 5.04 13.12 -5.31
CA ILE A 428 4.43 11.89 -5.83
C ILE A 428 4.65 10.72 -4.87
N GLY A 429 4.11 9.55 -5.21
CA GLY A 429 4.23 8.37 -4.37
C GLY A 429 3.39 8.46 -3.09
N ASP A 430 3.57 7.50 -2.17
CA ASP A 430 2.83 7.45 -0.90
C ASP A 430 2.99 8.73 -0.05
N GLY A 431 4.14 9.40 -0.15
CA GLY A 431 4.43 10.63 0.58
C GLY A 431 3.55 11.81 0.18
N SER A 432 2.95 11.79 -1.00
CA SER A 432 1.97 12.79 -1.45
C SER A 432 0.60 12.65 -0.80
N GLY A 433 0.28 11.46 -0.26
CA GLY A 433 -1.05 11.11 0.24
C GLY A 433 -2.10 10.83 -0.84
N ILE A 434 -1.75 10.94 -2.13
CA ILE A 434 -2.68 10.72 -3.25
C ILE A 434 -2.45 9.41 -3.99
N THR A 435 -1.31 8.77 -3.85
CA THR A 435 -1.01 7.48 -4.47
C THR A 435 -0.58 6.44 -3.44
N HIS A 436 -1.14 5.23 -3.50
CA HIS A 436 -0.98 4.19 -2.47
C HIS A 436 -0.75 2.80 -3.07
N SER A 437 -0.48 2.70 -4.36
CA SER A 437 -0.19 1.45 -5.07
C SER A 437 1.02 1.60 -5.98
N LEU A 438 1.63 0.47 -6.35
CA LEU A 438 2.76 0.46 -7.27
C LEU A 438 2.42 1.16 -8.59
N SER A 439 1.27 0.84 -9.20
CA SER A 439 0.85 1.42 -10.47
C SER A 439 0.64 2.93 -10.40
N HIS A 440 -0.09 3.41 -9.37
CA HIS A 440 -0.36 4.84 -9.22
C HIS A 440 0.92 5.63 -8.94
N ALA A 441 1.81 5.10 -8.08
CA ALA A 441 3.09 5.74 -7.79
C ALA A 441 3.97 5.81 -9.05
N SER A 442 4.09 4.71 -9.80
CA SER A 442 4.84 4.67 -11.05
C SER A 442 4.25 5.61 -12.10
N ALA A 443 2.91 5.59 -12.29
CA ALA A 443 2.20 6.45 -13.23
C ALA A 443 2.38 7.93 -12.90
N SER A 444 2.35 8.31 -11.61
CA SER A 444 2.60 9.69 -11.20
C SER A 444 4.04 10.11 -11.51
N GLY A 445 5.00 9.19 -11.39
CA GLY A 445 6.40 9.41 -11.77
C GLY A 445 6.56 9.69 -13.27
N VAL A 446 5.94 8.86 -14.12
CA VAL A 446 5.93 9.07 -15.58
C VAL A 446 5.27 10.40 -15.93
N PHE A 447 4.13 10.72 -15.30
CA PHE A 447 3.41 11.95 -15.56
C PHE A 447 4.27 13.19 -15.29
N VAL A 448 4.85 13.30 -14.08
CA VAL A 448 5.69 14.45 -13.71
C VAL A 448 6.93 14.55 -14.59
N ALA A 449 7.55 13.43 -14.94
CA ALA A 449 8.70 13.44 -15.84
C ALA A 449 8.34 14.00 -17.21
N ARG A 450 7.21 13.60 -17.79
CA ARG A 450 6.70 14.14 -19.06
C ARG A 450 6.38 15.63 -18.99
N ASP A 451 5.79 16.07 -17.89
CA ASP A 451 5.49 17.49 -17.65
C ASP A 451 6.77 18.34 -17.61
N ILE A 452 7.79 17.89 -16.87
CA ILE A 452 9.10 18.55 -16.81
C ILE A 452 9.76 18.60 -18.20
N LEU A 453 9.71 17.52 -18.96
CA LEU A 453 10.27 17.48 -20.32
C LEU A 453 9.56 18.44 -21.27
N ALA A 454 8.24 18.55 -21.16
CA ALA A 454 7.44 19.47 -21.97
C ALA A 454 7.76 20.95 -21.65
N GLN A 455 7.97 21.28 -20.38
CA GLN A 455 8.37 22.63 -19.96
C GLN A 455 9.77 23.04 -20.47
N ASN A 456 10.68 22.08 -20.65
CA ASN A 456 12.04 22.34 -21.16
C ASN A 456 12.12 22.37 -22.69
N ALA A 457 11.06 22.01 -23.40
CA ALA A 457 11.02 22.01 -24.88
C ALA A 457 10.46 23.31 -25.47
N GLY A 458 9.95 24.24 -24.69
CA GLY A 458 9.44 25.55 -25.05
C GLY A 458 10.38 26.65 -24.61
#